data_d5ba3a6c47dd2d023994ac06e499e331
#
_entry.id   d5ba3a6c47dd2d023994ac06e499e331
#
_cell.length_a   1.000
_cell.length_b   1.000
_cell.length_c   1.000
_cell.angle_alpha   90.00
_cell.angle_beta   90.00
_cell.angle_gamma   90.00
#
_symmetry.space_group_name_H-M   'P 1'
#
loop_
_entity.id
_entity.type
_entity.pdbx_description
1 polymer ?
#
loop_
_entity_poly.entity_id
_entity_poly.type
_entity_poly.pdbx_seq_one_letter_code
_entity_poly.pdbx_strand_id
1 'polypeptide(L)'
;MNSNSISVSPSEWVLKPQLDGQLLSTAAPLLPFMARRVQGAFSGEEGIVQLALWGSGTLGRIHVAPFSGPCTFAPNRLLSEKQGFYVAQSQPVVLLTQTTFLRFYPAKKRAWWDQQAGRALRDKQGVQQRWVLPWGVVIVEQRDNDVLIAAGNDDAEALRGLSLSAVQIQQEAQRYIDDCDQLPQAQPLLRSMVQQSLHAALSSIRYDHTGKFAGLAAGMDYSAPARTYYRDGYWTLQALLPLQPQIVLEEIHLMAEGLQPTGEAPSGVILNGPGLSAAWEDARRHNPAVKENHSRPQDWWSDHFDSPLFFILTIADYVRATGDVSPCEQYWSQIATIITRYEGFILHEDGLPQKPPHNDRDWADNVYRFGYVAYDLGLWFGAVNAVAQWAAERDPALAQRCTRLASQASRHLDAALLQPDGHYADYGRPGEFIEDHLTLDSLTLLRYGAVDAGRAEAVLRRVQARLESRHNSEQRYGDWGVLCAWPPFKRRSDTRAKSAFALRYHNGSDWPYLDGLYADALLQYGIPGCEYPLTRWWMTCLEQGWAGAVEYFSPPFGRGSLLQGWSSMPAAVVMKYRHHFDGGQ
;
A
#
# COMPACT_ATOMS: atom_id res chain seq x y z
N MET A 1 -18.36 -30.44 8.51
CA MET A 1 -18.03 -29.01 8.54
C MET A 1 -18.60 -28.44 7.25
N ASN A 2 -19.63 -27.60 7.34
CA ASN A 2 -20.30 -27.08 6.17
C ASN A 2 -19.39 -26.05 5.51
N SER A 3 -18.87 -26.39 4.35
CA SER A 3 -18.23 -25.44 3.43
C SER A 3 -19.31 -24.47 2.92
N ASN A 4 -19.51 -23.39 3.65
CA ASN A 4 -20.33 -22.30 3.16
C ASN A 4 -19.54 -21.58 2.07
N SER A 5 -19.75 -21.94 0.81
CA SER A 5 -19.22 -21.23 -0.33
C SER A 5 -19.72 -19.80 -0.31
N ILE A 6 -18.79 -18.85 -0.28
CA ILE A 6 -19.08 -17.44 -0.56
C ILE A 6 -19.41 -17.39 -2.05
N SER A 7 -20.68 -17.14 -2.39
CA SER A 7 -21.02 -16.93 -3.80
C SER A 7 -20.63 -15.50 -4.17
N VAL A 8 -19.64 -15.38 -5.03
CA VAL A 8 -19.22 -14.10 -5.60
C VAL A 8 -19.95 -13.90 -6.92
N SER A 9 -20.76 -12.85 -7.03
CA SER A 9 -21.36 -12.47 -8.30
C SER A 9 -20.35 -11.64 -9.13
N PRO A 10 -20.48 -11.59 -10.46
CA PRO A 10 -19.53 -10.87 -11.32
C PRO A 10 -19.29 -9.39 -10.98
N SER A 11 -20.22 -8.74 -10.31
CA SER A 11 -20.13 -7.31 -9.95
C SER A 11 -20.17 -7.03 -8.46
N GLU A 12 -20.52 -8.02 -7.66
CA GLU A 12 -20.84 -7.86 -6.25
C GLU A 12 -20.50 -9.14 -5.51
N TRP A 13 -20.08 -9.02 -4.24
CA TRP A 13 -19.93 -10.19 -3.38
C TRP A 13 -20.72 -10.01 -2.10
N VAL A 14 -21.28 -11.12 -1.68
CA VAL A 14 -22.04 -11.18 -0.44
C VAL A 14 -21.07 -11.51 0.69
N LEU A 15 -20.89 -10.56 1.60
CA LEU A 15 -20.17 -10.81 2.83
C LEU A 15 -21.11 -11.46 3.84
N LYS A 16 -20.66 -12.54 4.45
CA LYS A 16 -21.29 -13.00 5.66
C LYS A 16 -21.04 -11.97 6.76
N PRO A 17 -22.06 -11.63 7.54
CA PRO A 17 -21.86 -10.92 8.78
C PRO A 17 -20.82 -11.65 9.60
N GLN A 18 -19.81 -10.94 10.08
CA GLN A 18 -18.87 -11.52 11.03
C GLN A 18 -19.46 -11.50 12.43
N LEU A 19 -19.35 -12.63 13.09
CA LEU A 19 -19.94 -12.85 14.41
C LEU A 19 -19.09 -12.29 15.55
N ASP A 20 -17.88 -11.84 15.29
CA ASP A 20 -16.93 -11.36 16.30
C ASP A 20 -16.90 -9.84 16.48
N GLY A 21 -17.81 -9.11 15.84
CA GLY A 21 -17.86 -7.65 15.93
C GLY A 21 -16.65 -6.94 15.32
N GLN A 22 -15.82 -7.63 14.54
CA GLN A 22 -14.72 -7.01 13.83
C GLN A 22 -15.25 -6.10 12.73
N LEU A 23 -14.70 -4.91 12.69
CA LEU A 23 -14.99 -3.93 11.67
C LEU A 23 -14.49 -4.46 10.32
N LEU A 24 -15.39 -4.81 9.43
CA LEU A 24 -15.07 -5.03 8.02
C LEU A 24 -14.90 -3.65 7.37
N SER A 25 -13.76 -3.05 7.61
CA SER A 25 -13.59 -1.64 7.34
C SER A 25 -13.00 -1.39 5.98
N THR A 26 -13.64 -0.50 5.26
CA THR A 26 -13.08 0.23 4.14
C THR A 26 -12.77 1.67 4.54
N ALA A 27 -12.52 1.96 5.81
CA ALA A 27 -12.43 3.32 6.29
C ALA A 27 -11.10 3.97 5.96
N ALA A 28 -11.10 5.01 5.13
CA ALA A 28 -10.02 5.96 5.08
C ALA A 28 -10.12 6.93 6.25
N PRO A 29 -8.99 7.38 6.78
CA PRO A 29 -8.98 8.34 7.85
C PRO A 29 -9.62 9.65 7.43
N LEU A 30 -10.52 10.15 8.24
CA LEU A 30 -10.99 11.52 8.16
C LEU A 30 -10.04 12.43 8.93
N LEU A 31 -8.88 12.68 8.38
CA LEU A 31 -8.04 13.77 8.83
C LEU A 31 -8.48 15.01 8.06
N PRO A 32 -8.96 16.09 8.71
CA PRO A 32 -9.53 17.25 8.02
C PRO A 32 -8.62 17.89 6.99
N PHE A 33 -7.33 17.78 7.19
CA PHE A 33 -6.30 18.32 6.30
C PHE A 33 -5.73 17.29 5.30
N MET A 34 -6.11 16.00 5.41
CA MET A 34 -5.52 14.91 4.64
C MET A 34 -6.54 14.06 3.91
N ALA A 35 -7.68 13.82 4.50
CA ALA A 35 -8.64 12.86 3.98
C ALA A 35 -9.94 13.56 3.63
N ARG A 36 -10.35 13.45 2.38
CA ARG A 36 -11.66 13.88 1.90
C ARG A 36 -12.65 12.73 1.79
N ARG A 37 -12.35 11.60 2.43
CA ARG A 37 -13.18 10.41 2.31
C ARG A 37 -13.66 9.92 3.65
N VAL A 38 -14.94 9.69 3.73
CA VAL A 38 -15.60 8.89 4.76
C VAL A 38 -15.81 7.50 4.18
N GLN A 39 -15.34 6.48 4.85
CA GLN A 39 -15.57 5.11 4.43
C GLN A 39 -16.37 4.37 5.48
N GLY A 40 -17.18 3.45 5.02
CA GLY A 40 -18.02 2.65 5.85
C GLY A 40 -17.44 1.28 6.16
N ALA A 41 -17.91 0.75 7.24
CA ALA A 41 -17.62 -0.60 7.66
C ALA A 41 -18.92 -1.34 7.96
N PHE A 42 -18.93 -2.62 7.66
CA PHE A 42 -20.01 -3.50 8.03
C PHE A 42 -19.56 -4.39 9.18
N SER A 43 -20.32 -4.38 10.28
CA SER A 43 -20.14 -5.30 11.41
C SER A 43 -21.32 -6.25 11.45
N GLY A 44 -21.04 -7.55 11.41
CA GLY A 44 -22.04 -8.52 11.08
C GLY A 44 -22.86 -9.13 12.19
N GLU A 45 -22.54 -8.93 13.45
CA GLU A 45 -23.29 -9.64 14.51
C GLU A 45 -24.78 -9.28 14.56
N GLU A 46 -25.14 -8.08 14.10
CA GLU A 46 -26.53 -7.62 14.11
C GLU A 46 -26.91 -6.87 12.83
N GLY A 47 -26.11 -7.00 11.77
CA GLY A 47 -26.35 -6.22 10.55
C GLY A 47 -26.20 -4.71 10.76
N ILE A 48 -25.26 -4.29 11.58
CA ILE A 48 -25.02 -2.89 11.91
C ILE A 48 -23.96 -2.32 10.98
N VAL A 49 -24.25 -1.21 10.32
CA VAL A 49 -23.24 -0.38 9.64
C VAL A 49 -22.53 0.48 10.66
N GLN A 50 -21.21 0.40 10.65
CA GLN A 50 -20.37 1.27 11.45
C GLN A 50 -19.57 2.18 10.52
N LEU A 51 -19.57 3.47 10.81
CA LEU A 51 -18.74 4.45 10.17
C LEU A 51 -17.54 4.75 11.04
N ALA A 52 -16.37 4.45 10.52
CA ALA A 52 -15.14 4.93 11.11
C ALA A 52 -14.87 6.33 10.57
N LEU A 53 -14.84 7.30 11.45
CA LEU A 53 -14.57 8.70 11.11
C LEU A 53 -13.09 9.06 11.23
N TRP A 54 -12.21 8.04 11.33
CA TRP A 54 -10.81 8.26 11.67
C TRP A 54 -9.87 7.12 11.25
N GLY A 55 -8.60 7.43 11.00
CA GLY A 55 -7.62 6.48 10.48
C GLY A 55 -6.89 5.60 11.46
N SER A 56 -5.83 6.06 12.09
CA SER A 56 -5.02 5.24 13.01
C SER A 56 -5.67 4.96 14.36
N GLY A 57 -6.79 5.59 14.62
CA GLY A 57 -7.70 5.34 15.73
C GLY A 57 -9.10 5.77 15.31
N THR A 58 -10.10 5.13 15.80
CA THR A 58 -11.48 5.50 15.55
C THR A 58 -11.87 6.62 16.51
N LEU A 59 -12.12 7.84 16.02
CA LEU A 59 -12.67 8.95 16.84
C LEU A 59 -14.04 8.65 17.40
N GLY A 60 -14.81 7.92 16.62
CA GLY A 60 -16.14 7.50 16.99
C GLY A 60 -16.67 6.49 15.99
N ARG A 61 -17.77 5.88 16.37
CA ARG A 61 -18.53 4.97 15.52
C ARG A 61 -19.95 5.46 15.44
N ILE A 62 -20.49 5.50 14.26
CA ILE A 62 -21.90 5.74 14.06
C ILE A 62 -22.54 4.39 13.79
N HIS A 63 -23.41 3.98 14.68
CA HIS A 63 -24.23 2.78 14.50
C HIS A 63 -25.53 3.19 13.83
N VAL A 64 -25.80 2.55 12.73
CA VAL A 64 -27.06 2.68 12.00
C VAL A 64 -27.93 1.48 12.32
N ALA A 65 -29.24 1.64 12.30
CA ALA A 65 -30.21 0.56 12.50
C ALA A 65 -29.85 -0.69 11.67
N PRO A 66 -30.19 -1.89 12.16
CA PRO A 66 -29.75 -3.13 11.54
C PRO A 66 -30.01 -3.14 10.05
N PHE A 67 -29.00 -3.49 9.29
CA PHE A 67 -29.15 -3.85 7.88
C PHE A 67 -29.87 -5.17 7.80
N SER A 68 -30.95 -5.25 7.05
CA SER A 68 -31.75 -6.44 6.91
C SER A 68 -31.40 -7.25 5.66
N GLY A 69 -31.34 -8.56 5.81
CA GLY A 69 -31.08 -9.49 4.72
C GLY A 69 -29.60 -9.64 4.34
N PRO A 70 -29.28 -10.39 3.29
CA PRO A 70 -27.95 -10.49 2.73
C PRO A 70 -27.46 -9.13 2.26
N CYS A 71 -26.19 -8.82 2.58
CA CYS A 71 -25.59 -7.55 2.19
C CYS A 71 -24.62 -7.77 1.04
N THR A 72 -24.70 -6.92 0.05
CA THR A 72 -23.75 -6.84 -1.06
C THR A 72 -22.77 -5.71 -0.79
N PHE A 73 -21.49 -6.00 -0.89
CA PHE A 73 -20.43 -5.02 -0.69
C PHE A 73 -19.65 -4.81 -1.98
N ALA A 74 -19.44 -3.55 -2.32
CA ALA A 74 -18.51 -3.12 -3.34
C ALA A 74 -17.74 -1.90 -2.82
N PRO A 75 -16.61 -1.49 -3.42
CA PRO A 75 -15.96 -0.26 -3.03
C PRO A 75 -16.96 0.89 -2.98
N ASN A 76 -17.01 1.62 -1.86
CA ASN A 76 -17.92 2.74 -1.62
C ASN A 76 -19.43 2.45 -1.63
N ARG A 77 -19.83 1.19 -1.62
CA ARG A 77 -21.24 0.81 -1.60
C ARG A 77 -21.47 -0.45 -0.78
N LEU A 78 -22.46 -0.43 0.09
CA LEU A 78 -23.02 -1.59 0.78
C LEU A 78 -24.53 -1.56 0.61
N LEU A 79 -25.13 -2.63 0.14
CA LEU A 79 -26.56 -2.74 -0.12
C LEU A 79 -27.16 -3.94 0.59
N SER A 80 -28.34 -3.75 1.19
CA SER A 80 -29.25 -4.82 1.57
C SER A 80 -30.55 -4.70 0.76
N GLU A 81 -31.49 -5.61 0.95
CA GLU A 81 -32.80 -5.55 0.28
C GLU A 81 -33.58 -4.25 0.53
N LYS A 82 -33.37 -3.59 1.67
CA LYS A 82 -34.13 -2.40 2.06
C LYS A 82 -33.26 -1.17 2.25
N GLN A 83 -31.97 -1.34 2.47
CA GLN A 83 -31.10 -0.25 2.89
C GLN A 83 -29.90 -0.17 1.98
N GLY A 84 -29.43 1.04 1.74
CA GLY A 84 -28.22 1.32 1.00
C GLY A 84 -27.27 2.19 1.79
N PHE A 85 -26.00 1.99 1.57
CA PHE A 85 -24.91 2.80 2.08
C PHE A 85 -24.05 3.20 0.90
N TYR A 86 -23.87 4.51 0.69
CA TYR A 86 -23.13 5.07 -0.44
C TYR A 86 -22.17 6.14 0.05
N VAL A 87 -20.96 6.18 -0.52
CA VAL A 87 -19.95 7.18 -0.22
C VAL A 87 -19.67 8.02 -1.47
N ALA A 88 -19.83 9.34 -1.36
CA ALA A 88 -19.41 10.25 -2.42
C ALA A 88 -17.89 10.47 -2.39
N GLN A 89 -17.34 10.88 -3.53
CA GLN A 89 -15.91 11.11 -3.70
C GLN A 89 -15.56 12.60 -3.77
N SER A 90 -16.44 13.43 -4.32
CA SER A 90 -16.22 14.86 -4.48
C SER A 90 -16.23 15.62 -3.15
N GLN A 91 -17.02 15.14 -2.21
CA GLN A 91 -17.14 15.67 -0.85
C GLN A 91 -17.19 14.48 0.14
N PRO A 92 -16.66 14.63 1.36
CA PRO A 92 -16.69 13.56 2.35
C PRO A 92 -18.11 13.42 2.95
N VAL A 93 -19.00 12.82 2.19
CA VAL A 93 -20.40 12.59 2.59
C VAL A 93 -20.79 11.13 2.35
N VAL A 94 -21.56 10.60 3.29
CA VAL A 94 -22.18 9.27 3.24
C VAL A 94 -23.69 9.43 3.23
N LEU A 95 -24.34 8.69 2.35
CA LEU A 95 -25.78 8.51 2.31
C LEU A 95 -26.14 7.12 2.81
N LEU A 96 -27.03 7.08 3.79
CA LEU A 96 -27.67 5.86 4.29
C LEU A 96 -29.15 5.94 3.93
N THR A 97 -29.62 5.01 3.09
CA THR A 97 -31.02 4.98 2.65
C THR A 97 -31.88 4.09 3.55
N GLN A 98 -33.16 4.40 3.66
CA GLN A 98 -34.15 3.63 4.45
C GLN A 98 -33.72 3.42 5.89
N THR A 99 -33.13 4.45 6.49
CA THR A 99 -32.57 4.42 7.84
C THR A 99 -33.06 5.61 8.64
N THR A 100 -33.74 5.32 9.76
CA THR A 100 -34.26 6.35 10.66
C THR A 100 -33.55 6.40 12.01
N PHE A 101 -32.73 5.41 12.31
CA PHE A 101 -32.05 5.30 13.59
C PHE A 101 -30.55 5.46 13.44
N LEU A 102 -30.01 6.39 14.23
CA LEU A 102 -28.59 6.65 14.27
C LEU A 102 -28.12 6.83 15.72
N ARG A 103 -27.07 6.13 16.10
CA ARG A 103 -26.43 6.30 17.39
C ARG A 103 -24.93 6.56 17.21
N PHE A 104 -24.45 7.67 17.75
CA PHE A 104 -23.03 7.95 17.82
C PHE A 104 -22.43 7.45 19.13
N TYR A 105 -21.33 6.69 19.00
CA TYR A 105 -20.53 6.22 20.13
C TYR A 105 -19.13 6.84 20.01
N PRO A 106 -18.70 7.64 20.99
CA PRO A 106 -17.30 8.03 21.09
C PRO A 106 -16.43 6.77 21.18
N ALA A 107 -15.29 6.75 20.55
CA ALA A 107 -14.37 5.62 20.65
C ALA A 107 -13.94 5.42 22.11
N LYS A 108 -14.12 4.22 22.58
CA LYS A 108 -13.67 3.82 23.91
C LYS A 108 -12.23 3.36 23.83
N LYS A 109 -11.27 4.25 23.94
CA LYS A 109 -9.87 3.97 24.20
C LYS A 109 -8.85 3.94 23.07
N ARG A 110 -7.75 4.52 23.42
CA ARG A 110 -6.33 4.25 23.24
C ARG A 110 -5.57 5.11 22.26
N ALA A 111 -6.18 5.82 21.38
CA ALA A 111 -5.46 6.88 20.70
C ALA A 111 -5.58 8.14 21.55
N TRP A 112 -4.56 8.93 21.60
CA TRP A 112 -4.56 10.26 22.21
C TRP A 112 -5.70 11.17 21.67
N TRP A 113 -6.25 10.85 20.53
CA TRP A 113 -7.48 11.45 19.96
C TRP A 113 -8.73 11.16 20.80
N ASP A 114 -8.81 10.01 21.47
CA ASP A 114 -9.99 9.61 22.25
C ASP A 114 -10.24 10.55 23.44
N GLN A 115 -9.17 11.15 23.96
CA GLN A 115 -9.27 12.17 25.01
C GLN A 115 -9.96 13.44 24.49
N GLN A 116 -9.87 13.70 23.21
CA GLN A 116 -10.46 14.88 22.57
C GLN A 116 -11.90 14.61 22.09
N ALA A 117 -12.23 13.40 21.71
CA ALA A 117 -13.59 13.02 21.28
C ALA A 117 -14.64 13.20 22.38
N GLY A 118 -14.25 13.04 23.65
CA GLY A 118 -15.12 13.33 24.79
C GLY A 118 -15.56 14.80 24.95
N ARG A 119 -14.97 15.70 24.16
CA ARG A 119 -15.32 17.14 24.13
C ARG A 119 -16.16 17.54 22.92
N ALA A 120 -16.61 16.60 22.10
CA ALA A 120 -17.47 16.89 20.97
C ALA A 120 -18.75 17.59 21.46
N LEU A 121 -18.94 18.83 21.08
CA LEU A 121 -20.15 19.60 21.40
C LEU A 121 -21.30 19.08 20.53
N ARG A 122 -22.36 18.67 21.20
CA ARG A 122 -23.60 18.24 20.56
C ARG A 122 -24.51 19.43 20.40
N ASP A 123 -24.68 19.90 19.19
CA ASP A 123 -25.72 20.90 18.89
C ASP A 123 -27.01 20.17 18.48
N LYS A 124 -28.11 20.52 19.13
CA LYS A 124 -29.44 19.99 18.85
C LYS A 124 -30.25 21.05 18.15
N GLN A 125 -29.96 21.29 16.89
CA GLN A 125 -30.85 22.09 16.07
C GLN A 125 -31.63 21.20 15.11
N GLY A 126 -32.89 20.93 15.44
CA GLY A 126 -33.83 20.24 14.56
C GLY A 126 -33.41 18.82 14.16
N VAL A 127 -33.46 18.52 12.87
CA VAL A 127 -33.07 17.23 12.26
C VAL A 127 -31.57 17.07 12.06
N GLN A 128 -30.77 18.09 12.35
CA GLN A 128 -29.32 18.08 12.22
C GLN A 128 -28.65 17.89 13.58
N GLN A 129 -27.57 17.09 13.58
CA GLN A 129 -26.68 16.95 14.72
C GLN A 129 -25.26 17.28 14.27
N ARG A 130 -24.61 18.17 15.02
CA ARG A 130 -23.26 18.66 14.71
C ARG A 130 -22.29 18.29 15.81
N TRP A 131 -21.11 17.78 15.42
CA TRP A 131 -19.98 17.54 16.30
C TRP A 131 -18.78 18.34 15.84
N VAL A 132 -18.23 19.12 16.75
CA VAL A 132 -16.91 19.75 16.56
C VAL A 132 -15.87 18.83 17.16
N LEU A 133 -14.93 18.42 16.35
CA LEU A 133 -13.83 17.56 16.70
C LEU A 133 -12.53 18.36 16.61
N PRO A 134 -11.44 17.91 17.25
CA PRO A 134 -10.15 18.60 17.16
C PRO A 134 -9.66 18.83 15.72
N TRP A 135 -10.16 18.02 14.78
CA TRP A 135 -9.73 17.95 13.39
C TRP A 135 -10.76 18.47 12.40
N GLY A 136 -11.92 18.89 12.84
CA GLY A 136 -12.96 19.39 11.97
C GLY A 136 -14.36 19.18 12.49
N VAL A 137 -15.31 19.19 11.58
CA VAL A 137 -16.74 19.12 11.88
C VAL A 137 -17.36 17.92 11.21
N VAL A 138 -18.24 17.22 11.92
CA VAL A 138 -19.14 16.22 11.37
C VAL A 138 -20.57 16.68 11.57
N ILE A 139 -21.36 16.68 10.50
CA ILE A 139 -22.78 16.99 10.53
C ILE A 139 -23.57 15.78 10.05
N VAL A 140 -24.54 15.39 10.83
CA VAL A 140 -25.50 14.33 10.49
C VAL A 140 -26.86 14.96 10.30
N GLU A 141 -27.47 14.71 9.16
CA GLU A 141 -28.81 15.22 8.81
C GLU A 141 -29.71 14.05 8.45
N GLN A 142 -30.90 14.03 9.07
CA GLN A 142 -31.96 13.12 8.69
C GLN A 142 -32.87 13.78 7.66
N ARG A 143 -33.09 13.11 6.54
CA ARG A 143 -34.02 13.52 5.47
C ARG A 143 -34.98 12.37 5.23
N ASP A 144 -36.20 12.54 5.67
CA ASP A 144 -37.24 11.49 5.63
C ASP A 144 -36.73 10.15 6.19
N ASN A 145 -36.59 9.15 5.34
CA ASN A 145 -36.07 7.82 5.68
C ASN A 145 -34.57 7.66 5.42
N ASP A 146 -33.88 8.73 5.07
CA ASP A 146 -32.45 8.69 4.75
C ASP A 146 -31.65 9.51 5.77
N VAL A 147 -30.39 9.12 5.94
CA VAL A 147 -29.45 9.85 6.80
C VAL A 147 -28.23 10.23 5.97
N LEU A 148 -27.85 11.49 6.00
CA LEU A 148 -26.62 12.00 5.44
C LEU A 148 -25.62 12.30 6.55
N ILE A 149 -24.36 11.90 6.33
CA ILE A 149 -23.26 12.17 7.25
C ILE A 149 -22.16 12.86 6.45
N ALA A 150 -21.93 14.12 6.72
CA ALA A 150 -20.90 14.90 6.06
C ALA A 150 -19.82 15.31 7.06
N ALA A 151 -18.60 15.40 6.58
CA ALA A 151 -17.46 15.85 7.34
C ALA A 151 -16.68 16.92 6.58
N GLY A 152 -15.97 17.76 7.31
CA GLY A 152 -15.14 18.81 6.74
C GLY A 152 -14.17 19.39 7.77
N ASN A 153 -13.23 20.22 7.31
CA ASN A 153 -12.36 20.98 8.19
C ASN A 153 -13.13 22.02 9.00
N ASP A 154 -14.22 22.50 8.40
CA ASP A 154 -15.13 23.48 8.98
C ASP A 154 -16.58 23.20 8.60
N ASP A 155 -17.49 24.01 9.11
CA ASP A 155 -18.92 23.91 8.82
C ASP A 155 -19.23 24.12 7.33
N ALA A 156 -18.51 25.01 6.66
CA ALA A 156 -18.79 25.33 5.27
C ALA A 156 -18.46 24.11 4.37
N GLU A 157 -17.37 23.41 4.64
CA GLU A 157 -17.02 22.19 3.91
C GLU A 157 -18.03 21.05 4.18
N ALA A 158 -18.38 20.81 5.43
CA ALA A 158 -19.38 19.80 5.80
C ALA A 158 -20.75 20.09 5.18
N LEU A 159 -21.19 21.35 5.19
CA LEU A 159 -22.45 21.78 4.57
C LEU A 159 -22.44 21.63 3.05
N ARG A 160 -21.30 21.84 2.39
CA ARG A 160 -21.18 21.52 0.95
C ARG A 160 -21.43 20.04 0.69
N GLY A 161 -20.92 19.15 1.53
CA GLY A 161 -21.23 17.72 1.44
C GLY A 161 -22.71 17.44 1.57
N LEU A 162 -23.38 18.06 2.55
CA LEU A 162 -24.82 17.91 2.73
C LEU A 162 -25.63 18.51 1.57
N SER A 163 -25.10 19.43 0.78
CA SER A 163 -25.81 19.97 -0.37
C SER A 163 -25.97 18.99 -1.53
N LEU A 164 -25.22 17.90 -1.54
CA LEU A 164 -25.36 16.84 -2.54
C LEU A 164 -26.73 16.14 -2.37
N SER A 165 -27.38 15.91 -3.50
CA SER A 165 -28.58 15.07 -3.54
C SER A 165 -28.24 13.59 -3.41
N ALA A 166 -29.19 12.79 -2.96
CA ALA A 166 -29.04 11.34 -2.89
C ALA A 166 -28.60 10.73 -4.25
N VAL A 167 -29.19 11.22 -5.35
CA VAL A 167 -28.85 10.78 -6.71
C VAL A 167 -27.39 11.10 -7.06
N GLN A 168 -26.90 12.28 -6.71
CA GLN A 168 -25.49 12.64 -6.95
C GLN A 168 -24.54 11.73 -6.16
N ILE A 169 -24.82 11.49 -4.89
CA ILE A 169 -24.01 10.60 -4.03
C ILE A 169 -23.97 9.17 -4.59
N GLN A 170 -25.14 8.66 -5.01
CA GLN A 170 -25.23 7.33 -5.61
C GLN A 170 -24.48 7.23 -6.95
N GLN A 171 -24.58 8.26 -7.79
CA GLN A 171 -23.84 8.32 -9.06
C GLN A 171 -22.32 8.41 -8.85
N GLU A 172 -21.87 9.16 -7.85
CA GLU A 172 -20.45 9.23 -7.51
C GLU A 172 -19.93 7.89 -6.97
N ALA A 173 -20.71 7.24 -6.09
CA ALA A 173 -20.38 5.91 -5.60
C ALA A 173 -20.28 4.88 -6.73
N GLN A 174 -21.23 4.94 -7.70
CA GLN A 174 -21.20 4.03 -8.86
C GLN A 174 -19.99 4.31 -9.76
N ARG A 175 -19.69 5.55 -10.08
CA ARG A 175 -18.49 5.90 -10.89
C ARG A 175 -17.22 5.40 -10.24
N TYR A 176 -17.10 5.52 -8.93
CA TYR A 176 -15.93 5.00 -8.22
C TYR A 176 -15.81 3.46 -8.31
N ILE A 177 -16.94 2.77 -8.29
CA ILE A 177 -16.97 1.31 -8.49
C ILE A 177 -16.53 0.96 -9.91
N ASP A 178 -17.01 1.73 -10.90
CA ASP A 178 -16.64 1.54 -12.30
C ASP A 178 -15.14 1.81 -12.51
N ASP A 179 -14.58 2.81 -11.86
CA ASP A 179 -13.13 3.09 -11.86
C ASP A 179 -12.31 1.94 -11.26
N CYS A 180 -12.85 1.23 -10.28
CA CYS A 180 -12.22 0.03 -9.71
C CYS A 180 -12.44 -1.22 -10.57
N ASP A 181 -13.44 -1.26 -11.42
CA ASP A 181 -13.83 -2.44 -12.20
C ASP A 181 -13.16 -2.47 -13.58
N GLN A 182 -11.84 -2.56 -13.57
CA GLN A 182 -11.03 -2.53 -14.80
C GLN A 182 -11.07 -3.83 -15.62
N LEU A 183 -11.62 -4.91 -15.06
CA LEU A 183 -11.70 -6.23 -15.71
C LEU A 183 -13.08 -6.87 -15.54
N PRO A 184 -14.14 -6.29 -16.13
CA PRO A 184 -15.51 -6.74 -15.91
C PRO A 184 -15.80 -8.15 -16.43
N GLN A 185 -15.01 -8.66 -17.37
CA GLN A 185 -15.18 -9.99 -17.97
C GLN A 185 -14.32 -11.08 -17.32
N ALA A 186 -13.44 -10.72 -16.36
CA ALA A 186 -12.58 -11.68 -15.68
C ALA A 186 -13.38 -12.62 -14.77
N GLN A 187 -12.77 -13.75 -14.42
CA GLN A 187 -13.30 -14.67 -13.41
C GLN A 187 -13.62 -13.91 -12.12
N PRO A 188 -14.74 -14.23 -11.42
CA PRO A 188 -15.24 -13.45 -10.29
C PRO A 188 -14.20 -13.18 -9.18
N LEU A 189 -13.38 -14.18 -8.84
CA LEU A 189 -12.34 -14.03 -7.82
C LEU A 189 -11.26 -13.03 -8.25
N LEU A 190 -10.77 -13.16 -9.49
CA LEU A 190 -9.77 -12.24 -10.05
C LEU A 190 -10.33 -10.83 -10.17
N ARG A 191 -11.56 -10.67 -10.67
CA ARG A 191 -12.23 -9.38 -10.77
C ARG A 191 -12.36 -8.70 -9.41
N SER A 192 -12.85 -9.43 -8.39
CA SER A 192 -12.99 -8.87 -7.03
C SER A 192 -11.63 -8.51 -6.41
N MET A 193 -10.60 -9.30 -6.67
CA MET A 193 -9.22 -8.98 -6.26
C MET A 193 -8.77 -7.65 -6.89
N VAL A 194 -8.94 -7.49 -8.20
CA VAL A 194 -8.57 -6.25 -8.92
C VAL A 194 -9.34 -5.05 -8.35
N GLN A 195 -10.66 -5.17 -8.15
CA GLN A 195 -11.46 -4.11 -7.57
C GLN A 195 -10.96 -3.68 -6.19
N GLN A 196 -10.63 -4.63 -5.31
CA GLN A 196 -10.16 -4.31 -3.96
C GLN A 196 -8.73 -3.80 -3.92
N SER A 197 -7.88 -4.31 -4.77
CA SER A 197 -6.52 -3.79 -4.94
C SER A 197 -6.53 -2.34 -5.45
N LEU A 198 -7.32 -2.03 -6.48
CA LEU A 198 -7.49 -0.66 -6.97
C LEU A 198 -8.15 0.25 -5.94
N HIS A 199 -9.13 -0.27 -5.19
CA HIS A 199 -9.69 0.48 -4.06
C HIS A 199 -8.63 0.86 -3.03
N ALA A 200 -7.69 -0.03 -2.72
CA ALA A 200 -6.58 0.28 -1.81
C ALA A 200 -5.69 1.41 -2.36
N ALA A 201 -5.32 1.37 -3.65
CA ALA A 201 -4.52 2.43 -4.27
C ALA A 201 -5.27 3.77 -4.29
N LEU A 202 -6.49 3.80 -4.80
CA LEU A 202 -7.29 5.02 -4.91
C LEU A 202 -7.62 5.62 -3.54
N SER A 203 -7.86 4.78 -2.52
CA SER A 203 -8.11 5.25 -1.16
C SER A 203 -6.85 5.71 -0.43
N SER A 204 -5.66 5.44 -0.93
CA SER A 204 -4.41 5.96 -0.38
C SER A 204 -4.18 7.45 -0.70
N ILE A 205 -4.76 7.95 -1.78
CA ILE A 205 -4.60 9.34 -2.24
C ILE A 205 -5.13 10.29 -1.16
N ARG A 206 -4.32 11.28 -0.80
CA ARG A 206 -4.64 12.30 0.19
C ARG A 206 -4.62 13.69 -0.44
N TYR A 207 -5.50 14.54 0.06
CA TYR A 207 -5.56 15.94 -0.29
C TYR A 207 -5.53 16.77 0.98
N ASP A 208 -4.92 17.94 0.92
CA ASP A 208 -4.95 18.90 1.99
C ASP A 208 -6.33 19.62 2.07
N HIS A 209 -6.49 20.52 3.03
CA HIS A 209 -7.72 21.27 3.23
C HIS A 209 -8.10 22.18 2.05
N THR A 210 -7.14 22.51 1.16
CA THR A 210 -7.39 23.30 -0.05
C THR A 210 -7.80 22.44 -1.24
N GLY A 211 -7.65 21.12 -1.13
CA GLY A 211 -7.88 20.18 -2.21
C GLY A 211 -6.66 19.87 -3.05
N LYS A 212 -5.49 20.37 -2.65
CA LYS A 212 -4.22 20.03 -3.29
C LYS A 212 -3.79 18.63 -2.88
N PHE A 213 -3.17 17.91 -3.80
CA PHE A 213 -2.56 16.61 -3.50
C PHE A 213 -1.56 16.70 -2.35
N ALA A 214 -1.63 15.79 -1.43
CA ALA A 214 -0.86 15.78 -0.20
C ALA A 214 -0.17 14.43 0.08
N GLY A 215 -0.03 13.59 -0.93
CA GLY A 215 0.70 12.32 -0.86
C GLY A 215 -0.19 11.09 -0.77
N LEU A 216 0.47 9.94 -0.67
CA LEU A 216 -0.14 8.63 -0.57
C LEU A 216 0.00 8.09 0.86
N ALA A 217 -1.10 7.79 1.53
CA ALA A 217 -1.02 7.07 2.79
C ALA A 217 -0.68 5.60 2.53
N ALA A 218 0.28 5.04 3.26
CA ALA A 218 0.66 3.64 3.13
C ALA A 218 -0.54 2.72 3.34
N GLY A 219 -1.34 2.97 4.36
CA GLY A 219 -2.56 2.22 4.64
C GLY A 219 -3.46 2.95 5.63
N MET A 220 -4.55 2.31 6.01
CA MET A 220 -5.55 2.91 6.88
C MET A 220 -4.99 3.35 8.24
N ASP A 221 -4.06 2.58 8.80
CA ASP A 221 -3.47 2.84 10.11
C ASP A 221 -2.28 3.82 10.09
N TYR A 222 -1.83 4.25 8.89
CA TYR A 222 -0.64 5.09 8.69
C TYR A 222 -0.95 6.57 8.40
N SER A 223 -2.07 7.04 8.86
CA SER A 223 -2.56 8.38 8.51
C SER A 223 -2.09 9.50 9.43
N ALA A 224 -1.42 9.18 10.52
CA ALA A 224 -0.90 10.16 11.46
C ALA A 224 0.49 9.77 11.96
N PRO A 225 1.50 10.64 11.81
CA PRO A 225 1.45 11.89 11.08
C PRO A 225 1.29 11.70 9.57
N ALA A 226 0.77 12.73 8.93
CA ALA A 226 0.60 12.77 7.50
C ALA A 226 1.94 12.65 6.78
N ARG A 227 2.09 11.61 5.96
CA ARG A 227 3.35 11.33 5.27
C ARG A 227 3.12 10.42 4.07
N THR A 228 3.93 10.63 3.04
CA THR A 228 4.10 9.69 1.96
C THR A 228 5.44 8.97 2.07
N TYR A 229 5.45 7.69 1.80
CA TYR A 229 6.68 6.89 1.82
C TYR A 229 7.17 6.66 0.39
N TYR A 230 8.49 6.67 0.17
CA TYR A 230 9.07 6.38 -1.15
C TYR A 230 8.72 4.98 -1.62
N ARG A 231 8.90 3.99 -0.78
CA ARG A 231 8.66 2.57 -1.11
C ARG A 231 7.18 2.25 -1.27
N ASP A 232 6.37 2.58 -0.25
CA ASP A 232 4.92 2.34 -0.30
C ASP A 232 4.28 3.12 -1.46
N GLY A 233 4.72 4.36 -1.65
CA GLY A 233 4.33 5.20 -2.79
C GLY A 233 4.66 4.51 -4.11
N TYR A 234 5.90 4.11 -4.33
CA TYR A 234 6.33 3.47 -5.57
C TYR A 234 5.46 2.26 -5.95
N TRP A 235 5.25 1.31 -5.03
CA TRP A 235 4.45 0.13 -5.32
C TRP A 235 2.97 0.45 -5.51
N THR A 236 2.43 1.43 -4.78
CA THR A 236 1.06 1.93 -4.97
C THR A 236 0.89 2.60 -6.34
N LEU A 237 1.87 3.39 -6.77
CA LEU A 237 1.85 4.11 -8.04
C LEU A 237 1.81 3.19 -9.25
N GLN A 238 2.28 1.94 -9.16
CA GLN A 238 2.18 0.97 -10.24
C GLN A 238 0.73 0.76 -10.70
N ALA A 239 -0.22 0.77 -9.76
CA ALA A 239 -1.65 0.65 -10.06
C ALA A 239 -2.29 1.99 -10.45
N LEU A 240 -1.78 3.11 -9.96
CA LEU A 240 -2.31 4.43 -10.27
C LEU A 240 -1.82 4.98 -11.62
N LEU A 241 -0.64 4.57 -12.06
CA LEU A 241 0.00 5.10 -13.27
C LEU A 241 -0.88 5.00 -14.53
N PRO A 242 -1.53 3.88 -14.84
CA PRO A 242 -2.42 3.79 -16.00
C PRO A 242 -3.75 4.53 -15.82
N LEU A 243 -4.15 4.86 -14.59
CA LEU A 243 -5.44 5.47 -14.28
C LEU A 243 -5.35 6.98 -14.04
N GLN A 244 -4.33 7.40 -13.33
CA GLN A 244 -4.16 8.77 -12.85
C GLN A 244 -2.68 9.20 -12.90
N PRO A 245 -2.07 9.31 -14.09
CA PRO A 245 -0.64 9.65 -14.22
C PRO A 245 -0.29 11.00 -13.59
N GLN A 246 -1.26 11.93 -13.49
CA GLN A 246 -1.06 13.22 -12.82
C GLN A 246 -0.74 13.04 -11.32
N ILE A 247 -1.38 12.08 -10.65
CA ILE A 247 -1.09 11.78 -9.23
C ILE A 247 0.35 11.26 -9.09
N VAL A 248 0.83 10.49 -10.07
CA VAL A 248 2.22 10.01 -10.08
C VAL A 248 3.20 11.16 -10.20
N LEU A 249 2.91 12.13 -11.07
CA LEU A 249 3.73 13.34 -11.22
C LEU A 249 3.76 14.18 -9.94
N GLU A 250 2.61 14.38 -9.30
CA GLU A 250 2.53 15.10 -8.02
C GLU A 250 3.33 14.38 -6.91
N GLU A 251 3.28 13.05 -6.88
CA GLU A 251 4.07 12.27 -5.92
C GLU A 251 5.58 12.36 -6.19
N ILE A 252 6.01 12.40 -7.46
CA ILE A 252 7.42 12.65 -7.82
C ILE A 252 7.87 14.00 -7.27
N HIS A 253 7.06 15.06 -7.45
CA HIS A 253 7.39 16.38 -6.93
C HIS A 253 7.48 16.38 -5.39
N LEU A 254 6.58 15.67 -4.73
CA LEU A 254 6.57 15.56 -3.28
C LEU A 254 7.76 14.76 -2.74
N MET A 255 8.11 13.65 -3.37
CA MET A 255 9.31 12.86 -3.03
C MET A 255 10.60 13.69 -3.21
N ALA A 256 10.67 14.53 -4.25
CA ALA A 256 11.83 15.38 -4.48
C ALA A 256 12.12 16.33 -3.30
N GLU A 257 11.10 16.76 -2.56
CA GLU A 257 11.26 17.61 -1.37
C GLU A 257 12.02 16.92 -0.23
N GLY A 258 11.98 15.59 -0.17
CA GLY A 258 12.68 14.80 0.84
C GLY A 258 14.15 14.51 0.54
N LEU A 259 14.58 14.70 -0.72
CA LEU A 259 15.96 14.41 -1.12
C LEU A 259 16.95 15.39 -0.49
N GLN A 260 18.04 14.82 0.03
CA GLN A 260 19.14 15.61 0.58
C GLN A 260 20.15 15.97 -0.51
N PRO A 261 20.94 17.05 -0.34
CA PRO A 261 22.03 17.40 -1.27
C PRO A 261 23.08 16.29 -1.46
N THR A 262 23.14 15.34 -0.54
CA THR A 262 24.03 14.16 -0.60
C THR A 262 23.47 13.01 -1.42
N GLY A 263 22.24 13.11 -1.93
CA GLY A 263 21.53 12.02 -2.59
C GLY A 263 20.87 11.03 -1.61
N GLU A 264 20.84 11.35 -0.33
CA GLU A 264 20.07 10.59 0.68
C GLU A 264 18.58 10.91 0.58
N ALA A 265 17.77 9.95 0.99
CA ALA A 265 16.34 10.15 1.18
C ALA A 265 15.88 9.51 2.50
N PRO A 266 14.92 10.12 3.20
CA PRO A 266 14.28 9.50 4.36
C PRO A 266 13.36 8.34 3.92
N SER A 267 12.75 7.64 4.88
CA SER A 267 11.71 6.66 4.55
C SER A 267 10.51 7.27 3.84
N GLY A 268 10.20 8.51 4.16
CA GLY A 268 9.09 9.25 3.57
C GLY A 268 9.13 10.73 3.90
N VAL A 269 8.37 11.50 3.15
CA VAL A 269 8.22 12.95 3.31
C VAL A 269 7.03 13.23 4.22
N ILE A 270 7.24 14.10 5.20
CA ILE A 270 6.19 14.56 6.09
C ILE A 270 5.67 15.88 5.57
N LEU A 271 4.35 15.95 5.48
CA LEU A 271 3.68 17.09 4.90
C LEU A 271 3.54 18.23 5.91
N ASN A 272 3.80 19.43 5.48
CA ASN A 272 3.57 20.66 6.23
C ASN A 272 2.27 21.31 5.77
N GLY A 273 1.41 21.69 6.71
CA GLY A 273 0.20 22.43 6.38
C GLY A 273 -0.52 22.94 7.61
N PRO A 274 -1.46 23.86 7.48
CA PRO A 274 -2.31 24.30 8.58
C PRO A 274 -3.02 23.09 9.22
N GLY A 275 -2.83 22.89 10.52
CA GLY A 275 -3.35 21.74 11.26
C GLY A 275 -2.41 20.53 11.29
N LEU A 276 -1.49 20.37 10.33
CA LEU A 276 -0.49 19.30 10.33
C LEU A 276 0.51 19.47 11.47
N SER A 277 0.93 20.70 11.76
CA SER A 277 1.83 20.98 12.86
C SER A 277 1.26 20.54 14.21
N ALA A 278 -0.04 20.69 14.44
CA ALA A 278 -0.68 20.21 15.67
C ALA A 278 -0.70 18.68 15.75
N ALA A 279 -1.11 18.01 14.66
CA ALA A 279 -1.09 16.55 14.59
C ALA A 279 0.33 16.00 14.72
N TRP A 280 1.31 16.67 14.13
CA TRP A 280 2.72 16.36 14.23
C TRP A 280 3.27 16.50 15.64
N GLU A 281 2.99 17.63 16.30
CA GLU A 281 3.41 17.85 17.68
C GLU A 281 2.80 16.82 18.64
N ASP A 282 1.56 16.42 18.38
CA ASP A 282 0.92 15.37 19.16
C ASP A 282 1.51 13.99 18.89
N ALA A 283 1.84 13.66 17.67
CA ALA A 283 2.53 12.42 17.34
C ALA A 283 3.92 12.35 17.98
N ARG A 284 4.67 13.47 18.00
CA ARG A 284 5.96 13.59 18.70
C ARG A 284 5.85 13.35 20.20
N ARG A 285 4.78 13.82 20.84
CA ARG A 285 4.58 13.63 22.28
C ARG A 285 4.38 12.17 22.66
N HIS A 286 3.78 11.38 21.76
CA HIS A 286 3.32 10.03 22.05
C HIS A 286 4.18 8.93 21.43
N ASN A 287 5.05 9.25 20.50
CA ASN A 287 5.96 8.30 19.87
C ASN A 287 7.42 8.74 20.10
N PRO A 288 8.18 8.06 20.99
CA PRO A 288 9.58 8.41 21.27
C PRO A 288 10.48 8.37 20.02
N ALA A 289 10.22 7.46 19.07
CA ALA A 289 10.96 7.39 17.82
C ALA A 289 10.81 8.65 16.97
N VAL A 290 9.69 9.38 17.13
CA VAL A 290 9.45 10.66 16.48
C VAL A 290 10.19 11.80 17.18
N LYS A 291 10.59 11.64 18.43
CA LYS A 291 11.24 12.71 19.21
C LYS A 291 12.69 12.98 18.83
N GLU A 292 13.39 12.00 18.31
CA GLU A 292 14.83 12.06 18.19
C GLU A 292 15.35 12.74 16.91
N ASN A 293 14.55 12.87 15.84
CA ASN A 293 15.07 13.22 14.51
C ASN A 293 14.42 14.44 13.83
N HIS A 294 13.91 15.44 14.55
CA HIS A 294 12.90 16.28 13.92
C HIS A 294 13.14 17.77 13.99
N SER A 295 14.26 18.18 13.47
CA SER A 295 14.45 19.55 13.03
C SER A 295 13.75 19.86 11.70
N ARG A 296 13.44 18.84 10.88
CA ARG A 296 12.88 19.00 9.54
C ARG A 296 11.70 18.04 9.30
N PRO A 297 10.64 18.47 8.60
CA PRO A 297 9.50 17.59 8.26
C PRO A 297 9.87 16.35 7.45
N GLN A 298 10.97 16.43 6.69
CA GLN A 298 11.48 15.37 5.85
C GLN A 298 12.21 14.27 6.65
N ASP A 299 12.63 14.55 7.88
CA ASP A 299 13.44 13.64 8.69
C ASP A 299 12.57 12.69 9.52
N TRP A 300 11.82 11.86 8.87
CA TRP A 300 11.17 10.75 9.56
C TRP A 300 11.98 9.48 9.39
N TRP A 301 12.72 9.02 10.31
CA TRP A 301 13.66 7.92 10.20
C TRP A 301 14.67 8.16 9.08
N SER A 302 15.78 8.73 9.45
CA SER A 302 16.93 8.86 8.57
C SER A 302 17.32 7.51 7.99
N ASP A 303 17.87 7.55 6.80
CA ASP A 303 18.64 6.49 6.18
C ASP A 303 17.83 5.25 5.77
N HIS A 304 17.06 5.40 4.70
CA HIS A 304 16.57 4.27 3.94
C HIS A 304 17.41 4.08 2.69
N PHE A 305 18.06 2.93 2.58
CA PHE A 305 18.95 2.62 1.48
C PHE A 305 18.21 2.48 0.14
N ASP A 306 16.96 2.05 0.16
CA ASP A 306 16.11 1.88 -1.03
C ASP A 306 15.41 3.16 -1.51
N SER A 307 15.17 4.13 -0.64
CA SER A 307 14.36 5.32 -0.95
C SER A 307 14.88 6.16 -2.12
N PRO A 308 16.19 6.49 -2.24
CA PRO A 308 16.68 7.24 -3.40
C PRO A 308 16.52 6.48 -4.71
N LEU A 309 16.63 5.15 -4.71
CA LEU A 309 16.44 4.34 -5.90
C LEU A 309 14.97 4.36 -6.35
N PHE A 310 14.02 4.33 -5.42
CA PHE A 310 12.60 4.47 -5.75
C PHE A 310 12.26 5.81 -6.37
N PHE A 311 12.92 6.90 -5.98
CA PHE A 311 12.73 8.17 -6.66
C PHE A 311 13.08 8.09 -8.15
N ILE A 312 14.24 7.51 -8.49
CA ILE A 312 14.65 7.30 -9.89
C ILE A 312 13.67 6.38 -10.62
N LEU A 313 13.29 5.26 -9.99
CA LEU A 313 12.40 4.27 -10.59
C LEU A 313 11.00 4.80 -10.81
N THR A 314 10.48 5.66 -9.92
CA THR A 314 9.18 6.30 -10.11
C THR A 314 9.19 7.21 -11.34
N ILE A 315 10.25 8.01 -11.52
CA ILE A 315 10.43 8.82 -12.72
C ILE A 315 10.54 7.92 -13.96
N ALA A 316 11.28 6.81 -13.87
CA ALA A 316 11.45 5.89 -15.00
C ALA A 316 10.12 5.28 -15.46
N ASP A 317 9.30 4.84 -14.53
CA ASP A 317 7.99 4.27 -14.85
C ASP A 317 7.04 5.34 -15.39
N TYR A 318 7.06 6.55 -14.84
CA TYR A 318 6.26 7.68 -15.34
C TYR A 318 6.64 8.05 -16.78
N VAL A 319 7.94 8.26 -17.04
CA VAL A 319 8.44 8.59 -18.40
C VAL A 319 8.08 7.49 -19.40
N ARG A 320 8.24 6.22 -19.01
CA ARG A 320 7.89 5.08 -19.88
C ARG A 320 6.40 5.03 -20.22
N ALA A 321 5.54 5.34 -19.26
CA ALA A 321 4.09 5.25 -19.43
C ALA A 321 3.50 6.46 -20.17
N THR A 322 4.06 7.66 -19.98
CA THR A 322 3.49 8.91 -20.48
C THR A 322 4.26 9.52 -21.65
N GLY A 323 5.55 9.19 -21.79
CA GLY A 323 6.46 9.88 -22.70
C GLY A 323 6.90 11.27 -22.21
N ASP A 324 6.41 11.75 -21.06
CA ASP A 324 6.77 13.03 -20.49
C ASP A 324 8.09 12.95 -19.73
N VAL A 325 9.13 13.54 -20.29
CA VAL A 325 10.50 13.57 -19.73
C VAL A 325 10.73 14.73 -18.75
N SER A 326 9.74 15.60 -18.55
CA SER A 326 9.89 16.81 -17.73
C SER A 326 10.38 16.54 -16.29
N PRO A 327 9.94 15.51 -15.57
CA PRO A 327 10.49 15.22 -14.23
C PRO A 327 11.96 14.80 -14.27
N CYS A 328 12.36 14.05 -15.30
CA CYS A 328 13.76 13.67 -15.48
C CYS A 328 14.64 14.91 -15.70
N GLU A 329 14.17 15.87 -16.50
CA GLU A 329 14.88 17.13 -16.75
C GLU A 329 14.96 18.00 -15.49
N GLN A 330 13.84 18.16 -14.80
CA GLN A 330 13.72 18.98 -13.60
C GLN A 330 14.63 18.50 -12.48
N TYR A 331 14.73 17.18 -12.27
CA TYR A 331 15.45 16.56 -11.16
C TYR A 331 16.78 15.92 -11.55
N TRP A 332 17.34 16.31 -12.71
CA TRP A 332 18.57 15.72 -13.24
C TRP A 332 19.74 15.77 -12.28
N SER A 333 19.95 16.90 -11.60
CA SER A 333 21.02 17.06 -10.62
C SER A 333 20.90 16.08 -9.45
N GLN A 334 19.67 15.90 -8.93
CA GLN A 334 19.39 14.97 -7.86
C GLN A 334 19.62 13.51 -8.31
N ILE A 335 19.15 13.16 -9.51
CA ILE A 335 19.36 11.85 -10.13
C ILE A 335 20.85 11.52 -10.23
N ALA A 336 21.64 12.44 -10.81
CA ALA A 336 23.09 12.25 -10.96
C ALA A 336 23.79 12.13 -9.59
N THR A 337 23.34 12.90 -8.60
CA THR A 337 23.86 12.84 -7.21
C THR A 337 23.57 11.50 -6.57
N ILE A 338 22.36 10.95 -6.75
CA ILE A 338 21.99 9.62 -6.24
C ILE A 338 22.90 8.55 -6.84
N ILE A 339 23.12 8.54 -8.16
CA ILE A 339 24.03 7.58 -8.79
C ILE A 339 25.44 7.69 -8.20
N THR A 340 25.97 8.90 -8.06
CA THR A 340 27.30 9.14 -7.47
C THR A 340 27.38 8.66 -6.02
N ARG A 341 26.32 8.84 -5.24
CA ARG A 341 26.24 8.32 -3.88
C ARG A 341 26.35 6.78 -3.85
N TYR A 342 25.59 6.09 -4.69
CA TYR A 342 25.62 4.61 -4.71
C TYR A 342 26.95 4.07 -5.24
N GLU A 343 27.62 4.77 -6.14
CA GLU A 343 28.99 4.43 -6.53
C GLU A 343 29.95 4.43 -5.32
N GLY A 344 29.74 5.31 -4.35
CA GLY A 344 30.49 5.34 -3.10
C GLY A 344 30.33 4.11 -2.20
N PHE A 345 29.30 3.30 -2.44
CA PHE A 345 29.08 2.02 -1.75
C PHE A 345 29.64 0.81 -2.51
N ILE A 346 30.18 0.99 -3.72
CA ILE A 346 30.85 -0.06 -4.47
C ILE A 346 32.28 -0.19 -3.94
N LEU A 347 32.49 -1.15 -3.06
CA LEU A 347 33.78 -1.35 -2.40
C LEU A 347 34.78 -2.16 -3.24
N HIS A 348 34.28 -2.85 -4.28
CA HIS A 348 35.05 -3.64 -5.22
C HIS A 348 34.72 -3.17 -6.64
N GLU A 349 35.56 -3.47 -7.62
CA GLU A 349 35.30 -3.10 -9.02
C GLU A 349 34.24 -4.01 -9.69
N ASP A 350 33.19 -4.38 -8.94
CA ASP A 350 32.13 -5.31 -9.33
C ASP A 350 30.82 -4.62 -9.78
N GLY A 351 30.71 -3.32 -9.55
CA GLY A 351 29.51 -2.55 -9.90
C GLY A 351 28.33 -2.75 -8.93
N LEU A 352 28.53 -3.48 -7.83
CA LEU A 352 27.49 -3.84 -6.85
C LEU A 352 27.65 -2.98 -5.58
N PRO A 353 26.72 -2.09 -5.28
CA PRO A 353 26.75 -1.32 -4.03
C PRO A 353 26.48 -2.22 -2.82
N GLN A 354 27.31 -2.08 -1.78
CA GLN A 354 27.14 -2.76 -0.52
C GLN A 354 26.42 -1.87 0.48
N LYS A 355 25.31 -2.34 1.01
CA LYS A 355 24.56 -1.67 2.07
C LYS A 355 25.40 -1.63 3.34
N PRO A 356 25.58 -0.44 3.96
CA PRO A 356 26.36 -0.31 5.20
C PRO A 356 25.66 -0.99 6.38
N PRO A 357 26.42 -1.53 7.36
CA PRO A 357 25.84 -2.16 8.55
C PRO A 357 25.00 -1.21 9.43
N HIS A 358 25.25 0.09 9.36
CA HIS A 358 24.54 1.10 10.14
C HIS A 358 23.27 1.61 9.47
N ASN A 359 23.15 1.40 8.17
CA ASN A 359 21.97 1.72 7.38
C ASN A 359 21.29 0.40 7.00
N ASP A 360 20.61 -0.20 7.95
CA ASP A 360 20.01 -1.51 7.84
C ASP A 360 18.58 -1.50 7.27
N ARG A 361 18.09 -0.33 6.84
CA ARG A 361 16.69 -0.17 6.46
C ARG A 361 16.49 -0.25 4.96
N ASP A 362 15.62 -1.12 4.61
CA ASP A 362 14.94 -1.28 3.34
C ASP A 362 13.50 -1.74 3.63
N TRP A 363 12.81 -2.38 2.69
CA TRP A 363 11.43 -2.83 2.94
C TRP A 363 11.32 -3.80 4.12
N ALA A 364 12.33 -4.68 4.31
CA ALA A 364 12.37 -5.63 5.42
C ALA A 364 13.03 -5.01 6.68
N ASP A 365 12.53 -3.87 7.12
CA ASP A 365 13.08 -3.05 8.21
C ASP A 365 13.20 -3.74 9.57
N ASN A 366 12.65 -4.95 9.70
CA ASN A 366 12.77 -5.82 10.86
C ASN A 366 13.72 -7.02 10.65
N VAL A 367 14.49 -7.02 9.57
CA VAL A 367 15.61 -7.95 9.30
C VAL A 367 16.88 -7.13 9.14
N TYR A 368 17.95 -7.50 9.84
CA TYR A 368 19.23 -6.79 9.77
C TYR A 368 20.02 -7.23 8.54
N ARG A 369 19.85 -6.53 7.43
CA ARG A 369 20.50 -6.83 6.16
C ARG A 369 21.61 -5.82 5.87
N PHE A 370 22.77 -6.28 5.46
CA PHE A 370 23.92 -5.46 5.06
C PHE A 370 24.84 -6.22 4.08
N GLY A 371 25.77 -5.51 3.46
CA GLY A 371 26.56 -6.06 2.37
C GLY A 371 25.76 -6.06 1.06
N TYR A 372 25.92 -7.06 0.24
CA TYR A 372 25.08 -7.24 -0.94
C TYR A 372 23.69 -7.72 -0.50
N VAL A 373 22.66 -6.97 -0.79
CA VAL A 373 21.26 -7.30 -0.51
C VAL A 373 20.54 -7.48 -1.84
N ALA A 374 20.02 -8.67 -2.11
CA ALA A 374 19.44 -9.02 -3.41
C ALA A 374 18.34 -8.03 -3.85
N TYR A 375 17.46 -7.65 -2.92
CA TYR A 375 16.42 -6.65 -3.14
C TYR A 375 16.98 -5.31 -3.60
N ASP A 376 17.92 -4.74 -2.86
CA ASP A 376 18.51 -3.42 -3.15
C ASP A 376 19.30 -3.43 -4.46
N LEU A 377 19.99 -4.55 -4.75
CA LEU A 377 20.72 -4.73 -6.01
C LEU A 377 19.76 -4.73 -7.21
N GLY A 378 18.59 -5.37 -7.10
CA GLY A 378 17.58 -5.30 -8.15
C GLY A 378 17.15 -3.86 -8.45
N LEU A 379 16.84 -3.06 -7.40
CA LEU A 379 16.49 -1.64 -7.55
C LEU A 379 17.64 -0.85 -8.18
N TRP A 380 18.88 -1.12 -7.76
CA TRP A 380 20.08 -0.49 -8.35
C TRP A 380 20.20 -0.77 -9.85
N PHE A 381 20.01 -2.02 -10.30
CA PHE A 381 19.99 -2.37 -11.73
C PHE A 381 18.95 -1.53 -12.49
N GLY A 382 17.74 -1.45 -11.96
CA GLY A 382 16.69 -0.64 -12.56
C GLY A 382 17.09 0.82 -12.70
N ALA A 383 17.62 1.40 -11.63
CA ALA A 383 18.00 2.81 -11.58
C ALA A 383 19.15 3.14 -12.54
N VAL A 384 20.26 2.37 -12.54
CA VAL A 384 21.40 2.65 -13.42
C VAL A 384 21.04 2.48 -14.90
N ASN A 385 20.21 1.51 -15.24
CA ASN A 385 19.76 1.30 -16.62
C ASN A 385 18.86 2.46 -17.10
N ALA A 386 17.94 2.94 -16.25
CA ALA A 386 17.11 4.10 -16.57
C ALA A 386 17.97 5.35 -16.80
N VAL A 387 18.90 5.62 -15.90
CA VAL A 387 19.79 6.79 -16.01
C VAL A 387 20.72 6.69 -17.21
N ALA A 388 21.23 5.49 -17.54
CA ALA A 388 22.04 5.28 -18.74
C ALA A 388 21.29 5.70 -20.03
N GLN A 389 19.98 5.34 -20.10
CA GLN A 389 19.13 5.72 -21.24
C GLN A 389 18.92 7.24 -21.32
N TRP A 390 18.56 7.89 -20.21
CA TRP A 390 18.29 9.33 -20.19
C TRP A 390 19.53 10.19 -20.41
N ALA A 391 20.68 9.70 -19.93
CA ALA A 391 21.94 10.40 -20.05
C ALA A 391 22.54 10.32 -21.47
N ALA A 392 22.09 9.40 -22.31
CA ALA A 392 22.74 9.08 -23.60
C ALA A 392 23.00 10.33 -24.48
N GLU A 393 22.04 11.23 -24.54
CA GLU A 393 22.15 12.47 -25.31
C GLU A 393 22.58 13.68 -24.47
N ARG A 394 22.22 13.66 -23.17
CA ARG A 394 22.38 14.81 -22.27
C ARG A 394 23.73 14.88 -21.57
N ASP A 395 24.21 13.71 -21.08
CA ASP A 395 25.47 13.54 -20.36
C ASP A 395 26.11 12.19 -20.74
N PRO A 396 26.78 12.13 -21.91
CA PRO A 396 27.37 10.87 -22.39
C PRO A 396 28.39 10.25 -21.43
N ALA A 397 29.04 11.06 -20.58
CA ALA A 397 29.98 10.56 -19.59
C ALA A 397 29.25 9.78 -18.47
N LEU A 398 28.13 10.31 -17.99
CA LEU A 398 27.27 9.63 -17.04
C LEU A 398 26.64 8.37 -17.66
N ALA A 399 26.17 8.45 -18.91
CA ALA A 399 25.63 7.29 -19.64
C ALA A 399 26.64 6.15 -19.74
N GLN A 400 27.87 6.44 -20.17
CA GLN A 400 28.94 5.45 -20.24
C GLN A 400 29.27 4.87 -18.86
N ARG A 401 29.30 5.69 -17.83
CA ARG A 401 29.54 5.29 -16.45
C ARG A 401 28.44 4.33 -15.96
N CYS A 402 27.18 4.68 -16.11
CA CYS A 402 26.05 3.83 -15.73
C CYS A 402 26.04 2.49 -16.51
N THR A 403 26.27 2.53 -17.82
CA THR A 403 26.36 1.32 -18.66
C THR A 403 27.49 0.40 -18.19
N ARG A 404 28.65 0.96 -17.84
CA ARG A 404 29.77 0.18 -17.29
C ARG A 404 29.38 -0.46 -15.94
N LEU A 405 28.78 0.31 -15.03
CA LEU A 405 28.33 -0.19 -13.72
C LEU A 405 27.32 -1.32 -13.86
N ALA A 406 26.30 -1.17 -14.69
CA ALA A 406 25.30 -2.21 -14.95
C ALA A 406 25.97 -3.49 -15.51
N SER A 407 26.91 -3.34 -16.47
CA SER A 407 27.65 -4.47 -17.05
C SER A 407 28.56 -5.17 -16.05
N GLN A 408 29.21 -4.43 -15.16
CA GLN A 408 30.04 -5.00 -14.09
C GLN A 408 29.14 -5.74 -13.10
N ALA A 409 28.07 -5.10 -12.62
CA ALA A 409 27.12 -5.70 -11.69
C ALA A 409 26.54 -7.02 -12.22
N SER A 410 26.09 -7.05 -13.49
CA SER A 410 25.55 -8.27 -14.12
C SER A 410 26.57 -9.43 -14.14
N ARG A 411 27.85 -9.15 -14.38
CA ARG A 411 28.89 -10.17 -14.41
C ARG A 411 29.26 -10.72 -13.03
N HIS A 412 29.10 -9.94 -11.97
CA HIS A 412 29.54 -10.31 -10.64
C HIS A 412 28.40 -10.76 -9.72
N LEU A 413 27.14 -10.54 -10.11
CA LEU A 413 25.97 -10.85 -9.28
C LEU A 413 25.92 -12.34 -8.86
N ASP A 414 26.16 -13.26 -9.79
CA ASP A 414 26.15 -14.69 -9.50
C ASP A 414 27.24 -15.07 -8.47
N ALA A 415 28.44 -14.53 -8.64
CA ALA A 415 29.54 -14.77 -7.68
C ALA A 415 29.25 -14.14 -6.29
N ALA A 416 28.44 -13.09 -6.26
CA ALA A 416 28.10 -12.40 -5.02
C ALA A 416 27.02 -13.13 -4.21
N LEU A 417 25.94 -13.61 -4.84
CA LEU A 417 24.77 -14.07 -4.12
C LEU A 417 24.16 -15.40 -4.60
N LEU A 418 24.54 -15.93 -5.79
CA LEU A 418 23.92 -17.15 -6.29
C LEU A 418 24.29 -18.36 -5.45
N GLN A 419 23.29 -19.11 -5.02
CA GLN A 419 23.44 -20.32 -4.24
C GLN A 419 23.50 -21.58 -5.13
N PRO A 420 24.11 -22.68 -4.65
CA PRO A 420 24.26 -23.93 -5.43
C PRO A 420 22.93 -24.54 -5.91
N ASP A 421 21.82 -24.25 -5.23
CA ASP A 421 20.49 -24.75 -5.58
C ASP A 421 19.71 -23.80 -6.53
N GLY A 422 20.38 -22.74 -7.01
CA GLY A 422 19.92 -21.90 -8.10
C GLY A 422 19.12 -20.64 -7.71
N HIS A 423 18.96 -20.33 -6.43
CA HIS A 423 18.38 -19.05 -5.99
C HIS A 423 19.46 -18.04 -5.59
N TYR A 424 19.10 -16.76 -5.48
CA TYR A 424 19.95 -15.74 -4.89
C TYR A 424 19.71 -15.67 -3.39
N ALA A 425 20.80 -15.66 -2.62
CA ALA A 425 20.76 -15.43 -1.18
C ALA A 425 20.13 -14.06 -0.86
N ASP A 426 19.48 -13.94 0.27
CA ASP A 426 18.88 -12.69 0.72
C ASP A 426 19.94 -11.58 0.81
N TYR A 427 21.02 -11.83 1.57
CA TYR A 427 22.14 -10.89 1.65
C TYR A 427 23.45 -11.57 2.08
N GLY A 428 24.57 -10.89 1.85
CA GLY A 428 25.86 -11.39 2.29
C GLY A 428 27.06 -10.58 1.85
N ARG A 429 28.22 -11.05 2.28
CA ARG A 429 29.54 -10.65 1.81
C ARG A 429 30.34 -11.92 1.52
N PRO A 430 30.58 -12.24 0.25
CA PRO A 430 31.33 -13.43 -0.13
C PRO A 430 32.70 -13.53 0.58
N GLY A 431 32.99 -14.70 1.16
CA GLY A 431 34.18 -14.90 1.95
C GLY A 431 34.07 -14.53 3.43
N GLU A 432 33.04 -13.80 3.83
CA GLU A 432 32.76 -13.47 5.23
C GLU A 432 31.53 -14.21 5.75
N PHE A 433 30.39 -14.00 5.12
CA PHE A 433 29.12 -14.65 5.48
C PHE A 433 28.12 -14.59 4.31
N ILE A 434 27.15 -15.50 4.31
CA ILE A 434 25.99 -15.51 3.42
C ILE A 434 24.76 -15.93 4.23
N GLU A 435 23.70 -15.15 4.14
CA GLU A 435 22.38 -15.52 4.63
C GLU A 435 21.55 -16.01 3.45
N ASP A 436 21.47 -17.33 3.32
CA ASP A 436 21.02 -18.08 2.14
C ASP A 436 19.49 -18.27 2.06
N HIS A 437 18.73 -17.46 2.79
CA HIS A 437 17.27 -17.49 2.70
C HIS A 437 16.81 -17.17 1.29
N LEU A 438 15.89 -17.98 0.76
CA LEU A 438 15.14 -17.63 -0.43
C LEU A 438 14.09 -16.59 -0.05
N THR A 439 14.16 -15.40 -0.63
CA THR A 439 13.23 -14.31 -0.35
C THR A 439 12.48 -13.90 -1.61
N LEU A 440 11.21 -13.53 -1.45
CA LEU A 440 10.36 -13.14 -2.58
C LEU A 440 10.74 -11.77 -3.13
N ASP A 441 11.28 -10.90 -2.32
CA ASP A 441 11.75 -9.57 -2.70
C ASP A 441 13.01 -9.59 -3.57
N SER A 442 13.80 -10.67 -3.54
CA SER A 442 14.92 -10.89 -4.48
C SER A 442 14.48 -10.90 -5.95
N LEU A 443 13.18 -11.07 -6.22
CA LEU A 443 12.60 -10.97 -7.57
C LEU A 443 12.70 -9.57 -8.19
N THR A 444 13.09 -8.54 -7.44
CA THR A 444 13.53 -7.26 -8.02
C THR A 444 14.67 -7.43 -9.02
N LEU A 445 15.58 -8.41 -8.80
CA LEU A 445 16.63 -8.76 -9.77
C LEU A 445 16.04 -9.19 -11.12
N LEU A 446 14.95 -9.94 -11.10
CA LEU A 446 14.26 -10.39 -12.32
C LEU A 446 13.50 -9.25 -12.97
N ARG A 447 12.73 -8.49 -12.17
CA ARG A 447 11.92 -7.37 -12.65
C ARG A 447 12.75 -6.36 -13.45
N TYR A 448 13.96 -6.08 -12.99
CA TYR A 448 14.84 -5.07 -13.60
C TYR A 448 15.90 -5.66 -14.55
N GLY A 449 15.79 -6.94 -14.88
CA GLY A 449 16.65 -7.58 -15.91
C GLY A 449 18.10 -7.75 -15.49
N ALA A 450 18.37 -7.93 -14.19
CA ALA A 450 19.72 -8.20 -13.69
C ALA A 450 20.23 -9.59 -14.08
N VAL A 451 19.33 -10.51 -14.44
CA VAL A 451 19.62 -11.92 -14.74
C VAL A 451 19.07 -12.32 -16.10
N ASP A 452 19.68 -13.34 -16.73
CA ASP A 452 19.19 -13.89 -17.99
C ASP A 452 17.93 -14.76 -17.80
N ALA A 453 17.25 -15.07 -18.91
CA ALA A 453 15.99 -15.79 -18.90
C ALA A 453 16.12 -17.23 -18.32
N GLY A 454 17.22 -17.93 -18.59
CA GLY A 454 17.42 -19.27 -18.06
C GLY A 454 17.62 -19.28 -16.55
N ARG A 455 18.34 -18.30 -16.04
CA ARG A 455 18.51 -18.08 -14.59
C ARG A 455 17.19 -17.67 -13.95
N ALA A 456 16.45 -16.76 -14.56
CA ALA A 456 15.14 -16.32 -14.08
C ALA A 456 14.15 -17.49 -13.96
N GLU A 457 14.11 -18.39 -14.96
CA GLU A 457 13.29 -19.60 -14.89
C GLU A 457 13.68 -20.48 -13.70
N ALA A 458 14.97 -20.73 -13.47
CA ALA A 458 15.45 -21.55 -12.36
C ALA A 458 15.03 -20.96 -11.00
N VAL A 459 15.21 -19.63 -10.82
CA VAL A 459 14.77 -18.92 -9.62
C VAL A 459 13.27 -19.05 -9.41
N LEU A 460 12.46 -18.79 -10.45
CA LEU A 460 10.99 -18.83 -10.35
C LEU A 460 10.49 -20.25 -10.04
N ARG A 461 11.08 -21.29 -10.63
CA ARG A 461 10.78 -22.69 -10.28
C ARG A 461 11.09 -22.98 -8.80
N ARG A 462 12.16 -22.41 -8.29
CA ARG A 462 12.52 -22.56 -6.88
C ARG A 462 11.55 -21.83 -5.96
N VAL A 463 11.13 -20.61 -6.33
CA VAL A 463 10.08 -19.85 -5.64
C VAL A 463 8.77 -20.65 -5.61
N GLN A 464 8.31 -21.20 -6.73
CA GLN A 464 7.10 -22.04 -6.78
C GLN A 464 7.20 -23.23 -5.80
N ALA A 465 8.34 -23.90 -5.77
CA ALA A 465 8.52 -25.10 -4.94
C ALA A 465 8.66 -24.79 -3.44
N ARG A 466 9.17 -23.62 -3.06
CA ARG A 466 9.56 -23.34 -1.67
C ARG A 466 8.78 -22.23 -1.00
N LEU A 467 8.30 -21.22 -1.75
CA LEU A 467 7.57 -20.08 -1.18
C LEU A 467 6.06 -20.21 -1.34
N GLU A 468 5.54 -20.90 -2.36
CA GLU A 468 4.11 -21.19 -2.38
C GLU A 468 3.77 -22.21 -1.27
N SER A 469 2.94 -21.80 -0.31
CA SER A 469 2.65 -22.62 0.87
C SER A 469 2.03 -23.99 0.52
N ARG A 470 1.29 -24.07 -0.60
CA ARG A 470 0.73 -25.33 -1.12
C ARG A 470 1.79 -26.37 -1.51
N HIS A 471 2.99 -25.94 -1.85
CA HIS A 471 4.09 -26.84 -2.25
C HIS A 471 5.13 -27.03 -1.14
N ASN A 472 5.14 -26.19 -0.12
CA ASN A 472 6.08 -26.26 0.98
C ASN A 472 5.55 -27.14 2.13
N SER A 473 5.90 -28.41 2.09
CA SER A 473 5.49 -29.38 3.13
C SER A 473 6.21 -29.22 4.48
N GLU A 474 7.23 -28.39 4.56
CA GLU A 474 7.98 -28.15 5.80
C GLU A 474 7.26 -27.13 6.73
N GLN A 475 6.37 -26.29 6.19
CA GLN A 475 5.48 -25.46 6.98
C GLN A 475 4.19 -26.25 7.31
N ARG A 476 3.57 -25.96 8.46
CA ARG A 476 2.51 -26.80 9.05
C ARG A 476 1.08 -26.31 8.79
N TYR A 477 0.90 -25.21 8.07
CA TYR A 477 -0.42 -24.55 7.99
C TYR A 477 -1.16 -24.81 6.67
N GLY A 478 -0.63 -25.68 5.81
CA GLY A 478 -1.26 -26.03 4.54
C GLY A 478 -1.17 -24.91 3.48
N ASP A 479 -2.19 -24.84 2.64
CA ASP A 479 -2.28 -23.83 1.58
C ASP A 479 -2.93 -22.54 2.09
N TRP A 480 -2.15 -21.45 2.18
CA TRP A 480 -2.63 -20.17 2.71
C TRP A 480 -2.11 -18.93 1.97
N GLY A 481 -1.06 -19.03 1.16
CA GLY A 481 -0.48 -17.91 0.43
C GLY A 481 0.97 -18.13 0.05
N VAL A 482 1.70 -17.05 -0.25
CA VAL A 482 3.12 -17.08 -0.62
C VAL A 482 3.96 -16.54 0.53
N LEU A 483 4.99 -17.28 0.91
CA LEU A 483 5.90 -16.88 1.98
C LEU A 483 6.89 -15.82 1.45
N CYS A 484 7.06 -14.72 2.15
CA CYS A 484 8.07 -13.73 1.74
C CYS A 484 9.50 -14.20 1.94
N ALA A 485 9.74 -15.21 2.82
CA ALA A 485 11.06 -15.77 3.07
C ALA A 485 10.97 -17.24 3.52
N TRP A 486 11.92 -18.07 3.08
CA TRP A 486 12.08 -19.47 3.52
C TRP A 486 13.52 -19.96 3.35
N PRO A 487 14.08 -20.74 4.33
CA PRO A 487 13.50 -21.00 5.66
C PRO A 487 13.39 -19.74 6.51
N PRO A 488 12.58 -19.73 7.59
CA PRO A 488 12.52 -18.58 8.47
C PRO A 488 13.86 -18.30 9.16
N PHE A 489 14.15 -17.01 9.37
CA PHE A 489 15.30 -16.57 10.16
C PHE A 489 15.18 -17.09 11.59
N LYS A 490 16.23 -17.70 12.11
CA LYS A 490 16.24 -18.39 13.42
C LYS A 490 16.94 -17.60 14.51
N ARG A 491 17.95 -16.79 14.14
CA ARG A 491 18.76 -16.06 15.10
C ARG A 491 18.07 -14.75 15.49
N ARG A 492 17.99 -14.51 16.78
CA ARG A 492 17.44 -13.25 17.31
C ARG A 492 18.31 -12.03 16.96
N SER A 493 19.57 -12.24 16.60
CA SER A 493 20.45 -11.20 16.11
C SER A 493 20.08 -10.68 14.72
N ASP A 494 19.38 -11.51 13.92
CA ASP A 494 19.09 -11.22 12.52
C ASP A 494 17.75 -10.52 12.36
N THR A 495 16.86 -10.64 13.35
CA THR A 495 15.50 -10.11 13.29
C THR A 495 15.09 -9.40 14.58
N ARG A 496 14.15 -8.48 14.47
CA ARG A 496 13.57 -7.74 15.59
C ARG A 496 12.03 -7.67 15.52
N ALA A 497 11.44 -7.19 16.61
CA ALA A 497 10.01 -6.93 16.72
C ALA A 497 9.15 -8.11 16.21
N LYS A 498 8.22 -7.84 15.28
CA LYS A 498 7.31 -8.86 14.75
C LYS A 498 8.04 -9.98 14.02
N SER A 499 9.16 -9.70 13.36
CA SER A 499 9.96 -10.68 12.59
C SER A 499 10.78 -11.64 13.45
N ALA A 500 10.81 -11.47 14.77
CA ALA A 500 11.50 -12.39 15.69
C ALA A 500 10.91 -13.82 15.73
N PHE A 501 9.75 -14.01 15.13
CA PHE A 501 9.06 -15.31 15.09
C PHE A 501 8.86 -15.77 13.65
N ALA A 502 9.05 -17.08 13.41
CA ALA A 502 8.82 -17.69 12.12
C ALA A 502 7.38 -17.44 11.62
N LEU A 503 7.24 -17.23 10.32
CA LEU A 503 6.00 -16.91 9.62
C LEU A 503 5.33 -15.62 10.12
N ARG A 504 6.11 -14.69 10.69
CA ARG A 504 5.62 -13.39 11.15
C ARG A 504 6.33 -12.25 10.43
N TYR A 505 5.54 -11.29 9.95
CA TYR A 505 6.01 -10.08 9.31
C TYR A 505 7.04 -10.41 8.21
N HIS A 506 8.24 -9.80 8.18
CA HIS A 506 9.25 -10.09 7.16
C HIS A 506 9.90 -11.48 7.29
N ASN A 507 9.56 -12.27 8.31
CA ASN A 507 10.09 -13.61 8.53
C ASN A 507 9.14 -14.72 8.03
N GLY A 508 8.61 -14.56 6.81
CA GLY A 508 7.84 -15.58 6.09
C GLY A 508 6.33 -15.37 6.06
N SER A 509 5.78 -14.18 6.39
CA SER A 509 4.35 -13.89 6.10
C SER A 509 4.11 -13.69 4.62
N ASP A 510 2.83 -13.66 4.24
CA ASP A 510 2.36 -13.29 2.91
C ASP A 510 2.19 -11.77 2.82
N TRP A 511 2.64 -11.19 1.69
CA TRP A 511 2.58 -9.77 1.40
C TRP A 511 2.03 -9.55 -0.01
N PRO A 512 0.79 -9.08 -0.17
CA PRO A 512 0.17 -8.97 -1.50
C PRO A 512 0.97 -8.17 -2.53
N TYR A 513 1.78 -7.17 -2.11
CA TYR A 513 2.62 -6.47 -3.07
C TYR A 513 3.74 -7.36 -3.64
N LEU A 514 4.31 -8.26 -2.83
CA LEU A 514 5.29 -9.24 -3.29
C LEU A 514 4.64 -10.33 -4.14
N ASP A 515 3.39 -10.67 -3.85
CA ASP A 515 2.61 -11.56 -4.73
C ASP A 515 2.44 -10.95 -6.11
N GLY A 516 2.16 -9.64 -6.18
CA GLY A 516 2.16 -8.91 -7.43
C GLY A 516 3.53 -8.93 -8.13
N LEU A 517 4.63 -8.68 -7.40
CA LEU A 517 5.98 -8.76 -7.96
C LEU A 517 6.29 -10.16 -8.51
N TYR A 518 5.88 -11.19 -7.79
CA TYR A 518 6.06 -12.58 -8.21
C TYR A 518 5.23 -12.91 -9.45
N ALA A 519 3.97 -12.51 -9.49
CA ALA A 519 3.12 -12.69 -10.66
C ALA A 519 3.66 -11.94 -11.90
N ASP A 520 4.19 -10.71 -11.71
CA ASP A 520 4.86 -9.93 -12.77
C ASP A 520 6.05 -10.71 -13.34
N ALA A 521 6.89 -11.28 -12.47
CA ALA A 521 8.04 -12.08 -12.90
C ALA A 521 7.61 -13.35 -13.66
N LEU A 522 6.61 -14.08 -13.18
CA LEU A 522 6.07 -15.26 -13.89
C LEU A 522 5.60 -14.91 -15.30
N LEU A 523 4.83 -13.83 -15.44
CA LEU A 523 4.31 -13.36 -16.73
C LEU A 523 5.43 -12.82 -17.63
N GLN A 524 6.38 -12.08 -17.08
CA GLN A 524 7.53 -11.53 -17.82
C GLN A 524 8.37 -12.62 -18.49
N TYR A 525 8.57 -13.75 -17.80
CA TYR A 525 9.40 -14.86 -18.28
C TYR A 525 8.57 -16.02 -18.87
N GLY A 526 7.25 -15.87 -19.00
CA GLY A 526 6.38 -16.89 -19.60
C GLY A 526 6.24 -18.17 -18.77
N ILE A 527 6.44 -18.09 -17.46
CA ILE A 527 6.30 -19.23 -16.55
C ILE A 527 4.86 -19.33 -16.07
N PRO A 528 4.19 -20.50 -16.20
CA PRO A 528 2.80 -20.64 -15.79
C PRO A 528 2.63 -20.60 -14.27
N GLY A 529 1.42 -20.22 -13.82
CA GLY A 529 1.01 -20.27 -12.42
C GLY A 529 0.81 -18.90 -11.75
N CYS A 530 0.77 -17.80 -12.54
CA CYS A 530 0.56 -16.44 -12.02
C CYS A 530 -0.77 -16.25 -11.29
N GLU A 531 -1.77 -17.10 -11.54
CA GLU A 531 -3.08 -17.05 -10.91
C GLU A 531 -2.99 -17.26 -9.38
N TYR A 532 -2.06 -18.12 -8.95
CA TYR A 532 -1.90 -18.42 -7.53
C TYR A 532 -1.48 -17.19 -6.71
N PRO A 533 -0.35 -16.53 -6.97
CA PRO A 533 0.00 -15.32 -6.24
C PRO A 533 -0.99 -14.18 -6.45
N LEU A 534 -1.69 -14.09 -7.59
CA LEU A 534 -2.68 -13.04 -7.80
C LEU A 534 -3.94 -13.22 -6.94
N THR A 535 -4.39 -14.46 -6.72
CA THR A 535 -5.72 -14.70 -6.15
C THR A 535 -5.73 -15.37 -4.78
N ARG A 536 -4.67 -16.10 -4.39
CA ARG A 536 -4.68 -16.88 -3.13
C ARG A 536 -4.75 -15.98 -1.89
N TRP A 537 -3.99 -14.91 -1.86
CA TRP A 537 -4.04 -13.94 -0.77
C TRP A 537 -5.44 -13.33 -0.61
N TRP A 538 -6.08 -13.00 -1.73
CA TRP A 538 -7.42 -12.43 -1.73
C TRP A 538 -8.47 -13.46 -1.26
N MET A 539 -8.34 -14.69 -1.69
CA MET A 539 -9.19 -15.79 -1.20
C MET A 539 -9.03 -15.95 0.31
N THR A 540 -7.82 -15.86 0.84
CA THR A 540 -7.59 -15.88 2.31
C THR A 540 -8.28 -14.68 2.99
N CYS A 541 -8.21 -13.48 2.40
CA CYS A 541 -8.96 -12.34 2.94
C CYS A 541 -10.46 -12.61 3.03
N LEU A 542 -11.05 -13.19 1.98
CA LEU A 542 -12.47 -13.54 1.96
C LEU A 542 -12.82 -14.63 2.97
N GLU A 543 -12.00 -15.67 3.08
CA GLU A 543 -12.16 -16.76 4.07
C GLU A 543 -12.13 -16.23 5.50
N GLN A 544 -11.29 -15.21 5.77
CA GLN A 544 -11.17 -14.57 7.07
C GLN A 544 -12.18 -13.43 7.28
N GLY A 545 -12.98 -13.09 6.27
CA GLY A 545 -13.92 -11.97 6.31
C GLY A 545 -13.27 -10.59 6.31
N TRP A 546 -12.07 -10.45 5.78
CA TRP A 546 -11.41 -9.16 5.62
C TRP A 546 -11.85 -8.53 4.30
N ALA A 547 -12.63 -7.48 4.38
CA ALA A 547 -13.24 -6.83 3.23
C ALA A 547 -12.35 -5.74 2.60
N GLY A 548 -11.06 -5.97 2.49
CA GLY A 548 -10.12 -5.02 1.87
C GLY A 548 -8.73 -5.61 1.76
N ALA A 549 -7.93 -5.04 0.86
CA ALA A 549 -6.55 -5.42 0.70
C ALA A 549 -5.76 -5.18 2.00
N VAL A 550 -5.03 -6.17 2.45
CA VAL A 550 -4.26 -6.15 3.70
C VAL A 550 -2.79 -5.84 3.43
N GLU A 551 -2.11 -5.29 4.40
CA GLU A 551 -0.66 -5.06 4.35
C GLU A 551 0.11 -6.37 4.20
N TYR A 552 -0.16 -7.30 5.11
CA TYR A 552 0.35 -8.67 5.15
C TYR A 552 -0.59 -9.53 5.99
N PHE A 553 -0.42 -10.83 5.92
CA PHE A 553 -1.04 -11.76 6.86
C PHE A 553 -0.14 -12.96 7.14
N SER A 554 -0.41 -13.65 8.23
CA SER A 554 0.36 -14.83 8.67
C SER A 554 -0.50 -15.78 9.49
N PRO A 555 -0.26 -17.10 9.38
CA PRO A 555 -0.99 -18.08 10.18
C PRO A 555 -0.53 -18.09 11.66
N PRO A 556 -1.39 -18.48 12.64
CA PRO A 556 -2.83 -18.50 12.51
C PRO A 556 -3.33 -17.05 12.36
N PHE A 557 -4.20 -16.79 11.49
CA PHE A 557 -4.50 -15.56 10.80
C PHE A 557 -4.49 -14.28 11.63
N GLY A 558 -3.29 -13.65 11.69
CA GLY A 558 -3.11 -12.24 12.05
C GLY A 558 -2.80 -11.44 10.79
N ARG A 559 -3.17 -10.17 10.74
CA ARG A 559 -2.93 -9.28 9.60
C ARG A 559 -2.36 -7.94 10.01
N GLY A 560 -1.78 -7.25 9.04
CA GLY A 560 -1.40 -5.85 9.12
C GLY A 560 -2.57 -4.90 8.86
N SER A 561 -2.25 -3.68 8.44
CA SER A 561 -3.21 -2.64 8.09
C SER A 561 -4.16 -3.09 6.98
N LEU A 562 -5.39 -2.59 7.00
CA LEU A 562 -6.31 -2.68 5.86
C LEU A 562 -6.05 -1.52 4.89
N LEU A 563 -6.48 -1.71 3.65
CA LEU A 563 -6.33 -0.74 2.57
C LEU A 563 -4.89 -0.24 2.45
N GLN A 564 -3.97 -1.18 2.51
CA GLN A 564 -2.57 -0.88 2.26
C GLN A 564 -2.37 -0.58 0.77
N GLY A 565 -1.91 0.63 0.46
CA GLY A 565 -1.82 1.12 -0.91
C GLY A 565 -0.99 0.20 -1.82
N TRP A 566 0.17 -0.26 -1.39
CA TRP A 566 1.04 -1.15 -2.18
C TRP A 566 0.42 -2.52 -2.48
N SER A 567 -0.59 -2.96 -1.71
CA SER A 567 -1.33 -4.19 -2.01
C SER A 567 -2.22 -4.07 -3.25
N SER A 568 -2.08 -2.96 -3.97
CA SER A 568 -2.58 -2.77 -5.33
C SER A 568 -1.67 -3.35 -6.43
N MET A 569 -0.46 -3.76 -6.09
CA MET A 569 0.49 -4.33 -7.07
C MET A 569 -0.09 -5.52 -7.86
N PRO A 570 -0.87 -6.46 -7.28
CA PRO A 570 -1.55 -7.49 -8.06
C PRO A 570 -2.46 -6.94 -9.16
N ALA A 571 -3.23 -5.88 -8.88
CA ALA A 571 -4.06 -5.23 -9.90
C ALA A 571 -3.21 -4.54 -10.98
N ALA A 572 -2.11 -3.90 -10.59
CA ALA A 572 -1.17 -3.30 -11.54
C ALA A 572 -0.65 -4.33 -12.55
N VAL A 573 -0.30 -5.52 -12.08
CA VAL A 573 0.15 -6.62 -12.93
C VAL A 573 -0.95 -7.11 -13.86
N VAL A 574 -2.15 -7.30 -13.35
CA VAL A 574 -3.30 -7.72 -14.18
C VAL A 574 -3.59 -6.67 -15.26
N MET A 575 -3.55 -5.38 -14.95
CA MET A 575 -3.73 -4.32 -15.94
C MET A 575 -2.59 -4.29 -16.98
N LYS A 576 -1.34 -4.46 -16.55
CA LYS A 576 -0.16 -4.54 -17.45
C LYS A 576 -0.25 -5.68 -18.45
N TYR A 577 -0.75 -6.83 -18.03
CA TYR A 577 -0.89 -8.04 -18.86
C TYR A 577 -2.35 -8.35 -19.19
N ARG A 578 -3.16 -7.33 -19.35
CA ARG A 578 -4.62 -7.44 -19.56
C ARG A 578 -4.99 -8.46 -20.65
N HIS A 579 -4.26 -8.49 -21.75
CA HIS A 579 -4.47 -9.44 -22.85
C HIS A 579 -4.38 -10.92 -22.43
N HIS A 580 -3.66 -11.23 -21.35
CA HIS A 580 -3.56 -12.58 -20.79
C HIS A 580 -4.86 -12.96 -20.04
N PHE A 581 -5.58 -11.99 -19.52
CA PHE A 581 -6.75 -12.20 -18.66
C PHE A 581 -8.09 -11.91 -19.34
N ASP A 582 -8.12 -11.10 -20.40
CA ASP A 582 -9.33 -10.79 -21.19
C ASP A 582 -9.74 -11.94 -22.15
N GLY A 583 -8.88 -12.92 -22.37
CA GLY A 583 -9.03 -14.01 -23.33
C GLY A 583 -9.47 -15.36 -22.76
N GLY A 584 -10.09 -15.40 -21.59
CA GLY A 584 -10.57 -16.65 -20.98
C GLY A 584 -11.64 -17.33 -21.82
N GLN A 585 -11.24 -18.09 -22.86
CA GLN A 585 -12.01 -19.20 -23.46
C GLN A 585 -11.53 -20.51 -22.86
#